data_9c687a04f613c60b4a65e15aec443910
#
_entry.id   9c687a04f613c60b4a65e15aec443910
#
_cell.length_a   1.000
_cell.length_b   1.000
_cell.length_c   1.000
_cell.angle_alpha   90.00
_cell.angle_beta   90.00
_cell.angle_gamma   90.00
#
_symmetry.space_group_name_H-M   'P 1'
#
loop_
_entity.id
_entity.type
_entity.pdbx_description
1 polymer ?
#
loop_
_entity_poly.entity_id
_entity_poly.type
_entity_poly.pdbx_seq_one_letter_code
_entity_poly.pdbx_strand_id
1 'polypeptide(L)'
;SRLYPDILKSQTQWAIDHADSIDFVLQQGDMTDHNVDKEWEVAAAALNTMDNQVPYAFVMGNHDLGKNSNKRDSELFNRYFPYDKYSKTRNFGGAFEEGKMDNVWYTFKAAGLKWLILCLEFGPRTSVLDWAGEIVKKHPHHKVIINTHAYMYSDDTRMGEGDRWLPQKYGLGKDTGENAVNNGEQMWDKLVSKYPNILFVFSGHVLNSGVGTLVSIGDHGNKVFQMLANFQDGVKGTNRGQTGFLRIVDIDVKKQQVRVKTYSPYLKEYKNDVKNKFSFEGVNFK
;
A
#
# COMPACT_ATOMS: atom_id res chain seq x y z
N SER A 1 -7.76 -8.63 12.01
CA SER A 1 -6.63 -9.31 12.68
C SER A 1 -7.00 -9.97 14.01
N ARG A 2 -7.77 -9.33 14.90
CA ARG A 2 -8.13 -9.89 16.22
C ARG A 2 -8.80 -11.27 16.17
N LEU A 3 -9.70 -11.49 15.22
CA LEU A 3 -10.43 -12.76 15.09
C LEU A 3 -9.56 -13.90 14.56
N TYR A 4 -8.58 -13.57 13.74
CA TYR A 4 -7.73 -14.56 13.05
C TYR A 4 -6.25 -14.13 13.09
N PRO A 5 -5.64 -14.03 14.28
CA PRO A 5 -4.25 -13.56 14.41
C PRO A 5 -3.24 -14.46 13.69
N ASP A 6 -3.51 -15.76 13.58
CA ASP A 6 -2.61 -16.71 12.95
C ASP A 6 -2.50 -16.52 11.44
N ILE A 7 -3.50 -15.90 10.81
CA ILE A 7 -3.45 -15.57 9.38
C ILE A 7 -2.39 -14.51 9.13
N LEU A 8 -2.42 -13.39 9.86
CA LEU A 8 -1.42 -12.34 9.72
C LEU A 8 -0.02 -12.84 10.11
N LYS A 9 0.08 -13.64 11.19
CA LYS A 9 1.35 -14.29 11.58
C LYS A 9 1.89 -15.20 10.49
N SER A 10 1.03 -15.96 9.80
CA SER A 10 1.48 -16.82 8.70
C SER A 10 2.06 -16.02 7.53
N GLN A 11 1.51 -14.83 7.25
CA GLN A 11 2.02 -13.93 6.22
C GLN A 11 3.38 -13.33 6.60
N THR A 12 3.52 -12.82 7.82
CA THR A 12 4.81 -12.26 8.30
C THR A 12 5.87 -13.34 8.44
N GLN A 13 5.53 -14.54 8.92
CA GLN A 13 6.47 -15.65 9.01
C GLN A 13 6.93 -16.09 7.61
N TRP A 14 6.00 -16.18 6.65
CA TRP A 14 6.37 -16.50 5.27
C TRP A 14 7.35 -15.47 4.68
N ALA A 15 7.15 -14.18 4.96
CA ALA A 15 8.08 -13.15 4.53
C ALA A 15 9.46 -13.32 5.16
N ILE A 16 9.54 -13.69 6.44
CA ILE A 16 10.81 -13.98 7.14
C ILE A 16 11.49 -15.21 6.54
N ASP A 17 10.74 -16.28 6.31
CA ASP A 17 11.25 -17.54 5.73
C ASP A 17 11.80 -17.37 4.30
N HIS A 18 11.41 -16.27 3.62
CA HIS A 18 11.82 -15.92 2.26
C HIS A 18 12.64 -14.60 2.21
N ALA A 19 13.17 -14.15 3.33
CA ALA A 19 13.87 -12.85 3.43
C ALA A 19 15.02 -12.69 2.42
N ASP A 20 15.71 -13.78 2.07
CA ASP A 20 16.80 -13.77 1.08
C ASP A 20 16.32 -13.43 -0.35
N SER A 21 15.02 -13.54 -0.62
CA SER A 21 14.42 -13.31 -1.94
C SER A 21 13.41 -12.15 -1.96
N ILE A 22 13.16 -11.52 -0.81
CA ILE A 22 12.24 -10.38 -0.66
C ILE A 22 13.01 -9.11 -0.42
N ASP A 23 12.94 -8.17 -1.35
CA ASP A 23 13.55 -6.86 -1.20
C ASP A 23 12.75 -5.93 -0.26
N PHE A 24 11.40 -6.03 -0.27
CA PHE A 24 10.53 -5.18 0.54
C PHE A 24 9.11 -5.76 0.69
N VAL A 25 8.52 -5.62 1.87
CA VAL A 25 7.12 -5.98 2.16
C VAL A 25 6.28 -4.73 2.32
N LEU A 26 5.12 -4.66 1.65
CA LEU A 26 4.18 -3.55 1.73
C LEU A 26 2.84 -4.02 2.30
N GLN A 27 2.42 -3.41 3.41
CA GLN A 27 1.09 -3.57 3.99
C GLN A 27 0.24 -2.36 3.60
N GLN A 28 -1.02 -2.58 3.22
CA GLN A 28 -1.85 -1.60 2.54
C GLN A 28 -3.02 -1.06 3.37
N GLY A 29 -2.88 -1.02 4.69
CA GLY A 29 -3.88 -0.48 5.61
C GLY A 29 -4.91 -1.51 6.08
N ASP A 30 -5.88 -1.03 6.85
CA ASP A 30 -6.90 -1.85 7.53
C ASP A 30 -6.29 -2.96 8.40
N MET A 31 -5.30 -2.59 9.20
CA MET A 31 -4.67 -3.47 10.17
C MET A 31 -5.61 -3.82 11.30
N THR A 32 -6.54 -2.92 11.59
CA THR A 32 -7.60 -3.09 12.59
C THR A 32 -8.98 -3.09 11.92
N ASP A 33 -10.01 -3.44 12.68
CA ASP A 33 -11.41 -3.36 12.26
C ASP A 33 -12.16 -2.20 12.95
N HIS A 34 -11.84 -1.99 14.24
CA HIS A 34 -12.53 -1.00 15.07
C HIS A 34 -11.61 0.06 15.67
N ASN A 35 -10.32 0.08 15.30
CA ASN A 35 -9.30 0.98 15.85
C ASN A 35 -9.26 0.94 17.39
N VAL A 36 -9.07 -0.25 17.95
CA VAL A 36 -8.98 -0.47 19.40
C VAL A 36 -7.67 -1.16 19.78
N ASP A 37 -7.16 -0.89 21.00
CA ASP A 37 -5.85 -1.40 21.45
C ASP A 37 -5.65 -2.91 21.22
N LYS A 38 -6.64 -3.75 21.54
CA LYS A 38 -6.54 -5.20 21.34
C LYS A 38 -6.29 -5.64 19.89
N GLU A 39 -6.75 -4.86 18.92
CA GLU A 39 -6.52 -5.15 17.50
C GLU A 39 -5.13 -4.67 17.08
N TRP A 40 -4.71 -3.51 17.59
CA TRP A 40 -3.38 -2.98 17.37
C TRP A 40 -2.29 -3.87 18.00
N GLU A 41 -2.51 -4.38 19.19
CA GLU A 41 -1.60 -5.35 19.84
C GLU A 41 -1.34 -6.56 18.94
N VAL A 42 -2.39 -7.12 18.33
CA VAL A 42 -2.26 -8.26 17.41
C VAL A 42 -1.53 -7.86 16.14
N ALA A 43 -1.89 -6.71 15.53
CA ALA A 43 -1.26 -6.24 14.30
C ALA A 43 0.23 -5.92 14.52
N ALA A 44 0.54 -5.18 15.58
CA ALA A 44 1.92 -4.82 15.91
C ALA A 44 2.76 -6.05 16.28
N ALA A 45 2.22 -6.98 17.06
CA ALA A 45 2.92 -8.22 17.41
C ALA A 45 3.27 -9.06 16.17
N ALA A 46 2.39 -9.10 15.15
CA ALA A 46 2.67 -9.82 13.93
C ALA A 46 3.70 -9.08 13.04
N LEU A 47 3.50 -7.78 12.79
CA LEU A 47 4.39 -7.00 11.92
C LEU A 47 5.80 -6.85 12.50
N ASN A 48 5.91 -6.65 13.82
CA ASN A 48 7.20 -6.50 14.50
C ASN A 48 8.06 -7.77 14.46
N THR A 49 7.51 -8.95 14.12
CA THR A 49 8.33 -10.15 13.90
C THR A 49 9.28 -9.99 12.72
N MET A 50 8.95 -9.11 11.76
CA MET A 50 9.80 -8.83 10.60
C MET A 50 10.95 -7.85 10.91
N ASP A 51 11.00 -7.24 12.12
CA ASP A 51 12.05 -6.30 12.49
C ASP A 51 13.44 -6.92 12.32
N ASN A 52 14.32 -6.23 11.61
CA ASN A 52 15.68 -6.67 11.27
C ASN A 52 15.76 -7.99 10.48
N GLN A 53 14.64 -8.55 10.02
CA GLN A 53 14.59 -9.76 9.19
C GLN A 53 14.36 -9.41 7.71
N VAL A 54 13.34 -8.63 7.43
CA VAL A 54 13.00 -8.19 6.07
C VAL A 54 12.52 -6.75 6.09
N PRO A 55 12.92 -5.88 5.14
CA PRO A 55 12.41 -4.51 5.09
C PRO A 55 10.90 -4.49 4.84
N TYR A 56 10.18 -3.68 5.57
CA TYR A 56 8.74 -3.53 5.39
C TYR A 56 8.27 -2.11 5.62
N ALA A 57 7.14 -1.77 5.02
CA ALA A 57 6.40 -0.54 5.25
C ALA A 57 4.90 -0.80 5.27
N PHE A 58 4.17 0.12 5.85
CA PHE A 58 2.73 0.02 6.03
C PHE A 58 2.07 1.40 5.90
N VAL A 59 0.78 1.40 5.66
CA VAL A 59 -0.06 2.60 5.62
C VAL A 59 -1.29 2.41 6.50
N MET A 60 -1.97 3.50 6.83
CA MET A 60 -3.27 3.44 7.48
C MET A 60 -4.39 3.21 6.47
N GLY A 61 -5.34 2.37 6.84
CA GLY A 61 -6.62 2.26 6.19
C GLY A 61 -7.71 3.10 6.89
N ASN A 62 -8.93 3.02 6.37
CA ASN A 62 -10.05 3.73 6.98
C ASN A 62 -10.46 3.15 8.34
N HIS A 63 -10.25 1.87 8.58
CA HIS A 63 -10.48 1.23 9.88
C HIS A 63 -9.41 1.56 10.92
N ASP A 64 -8.29 2.14 10.52
CA ASP A 64 -7.17 2.50 11.38
C ASP A 64 -7.22 3.97 11.86
N LEU A 65 -8.22 4.75 11.41
CA LEU A 65 -8.36 6.19 11.69
C LEU A 65 -9.58 6.49 12.56
N GLY A 66 -9.36 7.02 13.73
CA GLY A 66 -10.42 7.46 14.65
C GLY A 66 -11.55 6.43 14.79
N LYS A 67 -12.77 6.88 14.97
CA LYS A 67 -13.96 6.03 14.93
C LYS A 67 -14.57 6.07 13.54
N ASN A 68 -14.43 4.97 12.77
CA ASN A 68 -14.95 4.86 11.40
C ASN A 68 -14.49 6.01 10.47
N SER A 69 -13.25 6.42 10.56
CA SER A 69 -12.69 7.54 9.79
C SER A 69 -13.52 8.83 9.86
N ASN A 70 -14.11 9.12 11.02
CA ASN A 70 -14.86 10.35 11.22
C ASN A 70 -13.96 11.60 11.25
N LYS A 71 -12.69 11.42 11.53
CA LYS A 71 -11.61 12.43 11.51
C LYS A 71 -10.25 11.74 11.30
N ARG A 72 -9.22 12.53 10.99
CA ARG A 72 -7.84 12.09 10.86
C ARG A 72 -7.18 11.91 12.24
N ASP A 73 -7.63 10.92 12.96
CA ASP A 73 -7.07 10.58 14.25
C ASP A 73 -6.22 9.31 14.14
N SER A 74 -4.92 9.50 14.09
CA SER A 74 -3.91 8.45 13.97
C SER A 74 -3.19 8.16 15.30
N GLU A 75 -3.77 8.52 16.44
CA GLU A 75 -3.12 8.38 17.75
C GLU A 75 -2.71 6.93 18.03
N LEU A 76 -3.64 5.99 17.88
CA LEU A 76 -3.34 4.56 18.13
C LEU A 76 -2.32 4.02 17.13
N PHE A 77 -2.44 4.35 15.86
CA PHE A 77 -1.46 3.96 14.85
C PHE A 77 -0.05 4.38 15.25
N ASN A 78 0.16 5.65 15.59
CA ASN A 78 1.47 6.17 16.01
C ASN A 78 1.94 5.66 17.38
N ARG A 79 1.02 5.25 18.26
CA ARG A 79 1.35 4.62 19.53
C ARG A 79 1.94 3.22 19.33
N TYR A 80 1.33 2.40 18.46
CA TYR A 80 1.77 1.03 18.19
C TYR A 80 2.91 0.96 17.17
N PHE A 81 3.04 1.96 16.30
CA PHE A 81 4.12 2.11 15.34
C PHE A 81 4.83 3.46 15.55
N PRO A 82 5.61 3.59 16.64
CA PRO A 82 6.20 4.87 17.02
C PRO A 82 7.28 5.33 16.03
N TYR A 83 7.23 6.59 15.65
CA TYR A 83 8.18 7.23 14.73
C TYR A 83 9.64 6.99 15.14
N ASP A 84 9.96 7.13 16.42
CA ASP A 84 11.33 6.97 16.93
C ASP A 84 11.93 5.57 16.66
N LYS A 85 11.09 4.55 16.55
CA LYS A 85 11.52 3.21 16.16
C LYS A 85 11.81 3.12 14.68
N TYR A 86 10.85 3.52 13.84
CA TYR A 86 10.90 3.30 12.40
C TYR A 86 11.80 4.29 11.67
N SER A 87 11.92 5.54 12.16
CA SER A 87 12.82 6.55 11.60
C SER A 87 14.30 6.17 11.68
N LYS A 88 14.65 5.21 12.55
CA LYS A 88 16.02 4.70 12.69
C LYS A 88 16.33 3.53 11.75
N THR A 89 15.36 3.03 11.02
CA THR A 89 15.59 1.93 10.08
C THR A 89 16.40 2.41 8.88
N ARG A 90 17.27 1.54 8.37
CA ARG A 90 18.21 1.84 7.27
C ARG A 90 17.54 2.42 6.02
N ASN A 91 16.30 2.02 5.78
CA ASN A 91 15.57 2.36 4.56
C ASN A 91 14.73 3.64 4.70
N PHE A 92 14.53 4.14 5.92
CA PHE A 92 13.69 5.30 6.17
C PHE A 92 14.28 6.57 5.56
N GLY A 93 13.46 7.30 4.80
CA GLY A 93 13.86 8.53 4.14
C GLY A 93 13.35 9.80 4.80
N GLY A 94 12.17 9.74 5.42
CA GLY A 94 11.55 10.87 6.09
C GLY A 94 10.03 10.76 6.18
N ALA A 95 9.42 11.76 6.82
CA ALA A 95 7.98 11.87 7.02
C ALA A 95 7.46 13.24 6.59
N PHE A 96 6.17 13.33 6.29
CA PHE A 96 5.47 14.59 6.05
C PHE A 96 5.37 15.43 7.34
N GLU A 97 4.98 14.79 8.43
CA GLU A 97 4.97 15.38 9.78
C GLU A 97 5.99 14.64 10.64
N GLU A 98 7.01 15.36 11.13
CA GLU A 98 7.99 14.78 12.04
C GLU A 98 7.30 14.23 13.30
N GLY A 99 7.73 13.06 13.73
CA GLY A 99 7.12 12.38 14.88
C GLY A 99 5.90 11.52 14.54
N LYS A 100 5.47 11.46 13.27
CA LYS A 100 4.34 10.64 12.82
C LYS A 100 4.71 9.71 11.68
N MET A 101 4.10 8.54 11.67
CA MET A 101 4.23 7.53 10.61
C MET A 101 3.10 7.59 9.56
N ASP A 102 2.24 8.61 9.61
CA ASP A 102 1.04 8.74 8.79
C ASP A 102 1.35 8.80 7.29
N ASN A 103 2.39 9.58 6.93
CA ASN A 103 2.89 9.72 5.57
C ASN A 103 4.41 9.73 5.60
N VAL A 104 5.01 8.68 5.07
CA VAL A 104 6.46 8.46 5.13
C VAL A 104 6.99 7.95 3.80
N TRP A 105 8.30 8.03 3.60
CA TRP A 105 8.95 7.45 2.44
C TRP A 105 10.20 6.67 2.81
N TYR A 106 10.54 5.71 1.97
CA TYR A 106 11.67 4.82 2.14
C TYR A 106 12.47 4.74 0.85
N THR A 107 13.77 4.36 0.96
CA THR A 107 14.58 4.02 -0.21
C THR A 107 15.27 2.68 -0.01
N PHE A 108 15.48 1.97 -1.12
CA PHE A 108 16.28 0.75 -1.14
C PHE A 108 16.93 0.55 -2.50
N LYS A 109 17.81 -0.44 -2.60
CA LYS A 109 18.46 -0.85 -3.86
C LYS A 109 18.15 -2.31 -4.10
N ALA A 110 17.64 -2.62 -5.30
CA ALA A 110 17.35 -3.98 -5.74
C ALA A 110 17.52 -4.08 -7.25
N ALA A 111 17.98 -5.22 -7.73
CA ALA A 111 18.16 -5.52 -9.16
C ALA A 111 18.97 -4.45 -9.94
N GLY A 112 19.92 -3.79 -9.28
CA GLY A 112 20.76 -2.72 -9.87
C GLY A 112 20.08 -1.36 -9.95
N LEU A 113 18.85 -1.21 -9.46
CA LEU A 113 18.09 0.03 -9.44
C LEU A 113 17.99 0.62 -8.04
N LYS A 114 17.72 1.93 -8.01
CA LYS A 114 17.31 2.65 -6.80
C LYS A 114 15.79 2.73 -6.77
N TRP A 115 15.19 2.39 -5.66
CA TRP A 115 13.76 2.41 -5.43
C TRP A 115 13.40 3.42 -4.35
N LEU A 116 12.25 4.05 -4.51
CA LEU A 116 11.63 4.94 -3.53
C LEU A 116 10.19 4.46 -3.32
N ILE A 117 9.79 4.27 -2.07
CA ILE A 117 8.42 3.94 -1.69
C ILE A 117 7.83 5.16 -0.98
N LEU A 118 6.70 5.64 -1.47
CA LEU A 118 5.85 6.60 -0.78
C LEU A 118 4.71 5.84 -0.11
N CYS A 119 4.61 5.92 1.21
CA CYS A 119 3.51 5.41 2.01
C CYS A 119 2.58 6.56 2.35
N LEU A 120 1.39 6.57 1.78
CA LEU A 120 0.43 7.67 1.89
C LEU A 120 -0.83 7.22 2.63
N GLU A 121 -1.32 8.06 3.51
CA GLU A 121 -2.51 7.87 4.33
C GLU A 121 -3.78 7.55 3.52
N PHE A 122 -4.82 7.04 4.17
CA PHE A 122 -6.14 6.87 3.56
C PHE A 122 -6.73 8.22 3.13
N GLY A 123 -7.10 8.33 1.84
CA GLY A 123 -7.55 9.59 1.25
C GLY A 123 -6.52 10.70 1.48
N PRO A 124 -5.33 10.64 0.84
CA PRO A 124 -4.25 11.59 1.10
C PRO A 124 -4.71 13.02 0.94
N ARG A 125 -4.30 13.88 1.87
CA ARG A 125 -4.56 15.34 1.79
C ARG A 125 -3.89 15.92 0.54
N THR A 126 -4.42 17.02 0.02
CA THR A 126 -3.79 17.74 -1.09
C THR A 126 -2.36 18.13 -0.73
N SER A 127 -2.12 18.70 0.47
CA SER A 127 -0.77 19.02 0.96
C SER A 127 0.19 17.82 1.04
N VAL A 128 -0.34 16.63 1.32
CA VAL A 128 0.46 15.38 1.31
C VAL A 128 0.85 14.99 -0.12
N LEU A 129 -0.06 15.15 -1.09
CA LEU A 129 0.26 14.88 -2.50
C LEU A 129 1.31 15.86 -3.03
N ASP A 130 1.23 17.14 -2.65
CA ASP A 130 2.21 18.17 -3.03
C ASP A 130 3.58 17.82 -2.45
N TRP A 131 3.64 17.47 -1.14
CA TRP A 131 4.88 17.02 -0.48
C TRP A 131 5.45 15.77 -1.15
N ALA A 132 4.60 14.77 -1.46
CA ALA A 132 5.03 13.55 -2.14
C ALA A 132 5.63 13.86 -3.51
N GLY A 133 5.03 14.79 -4.26
CA GLY A 133 5.57 15.29 -5.52
C GLY A 133 6.97 15.88 -5.39
N GLU A 134 7.20 16.70 -4.35
CA GLU A 134 8.54 17.25 -4.09
C GLU A 134 9.57 16.16 -3.71
N ILE A 135 9.16 15.10 -3.02
CA ILE A 135 10.04 13.96 -2.75
C ILE A 135 10.41 13.24 -4.04
N VAL A 136 9.43 12.95 -4.91
CA VAL A 136 9.66 12.30 -6.22
C VAL A 136 10.60 13.15 -7.08
N LYS A 137 10.38 14.45 -7.14
CA LYS A 137 11.20 15.41 -7.90
C LYS A 137 12.68 15.45 -7.42
N LYS A 138 12.89 15.35 -6.11
CA LYS A 138 14.25 15.28 -5.51
C LYS A 138 14.95 13.95 -5.77
N HIS A 139 14.23 12.93 -6.24
CA HIS A 139 14.75 11.58 -6.48
C HIS A 139 14.56 11.11 -7.94
N PRO A 140 15.02 11.87 -8.96
CA PRO A 140 14.71 11.62 -10.37
C PRO A 140 15.27 10.30 -10.90
N HIS A 141 16.26 9.72 -10.21
CA HIS A 141 16.91 8.45 -10.59
C HIS A 141 16.37 7.23 -9.80
N HIS A 142 15.31 7.40 -9.01
CA HIS A 142 14.65 6.29 -8.32
C HIS A 142 13.41 5.86 -9.09
N LYS A 143 13.15 4.58 -9.14
CA LYS A 143 11.84 4.05 -9.53
C LYS A 143 10.92 4.16 -8.34
N VAL A 144 9.76 4.80 -8.53
CA VAL A 144 8.86 5.14 -7.43
C VAL A 144 7.71 4.15 -7.35
N ILE A 145 7.44 3.69 -6.15
CA ILE A 145 6.29 2.88 -5.76
C ILE A 145 5.44 3.74 -4.83
N ILE A 146 4.17 3.89 -5.13
CA ILE A 146 3.19 4.47 -4.22
C ILE A 146 2.45 3.32 -3.54
N ASN A 147 2.50 3.29 -2.21
CA ASN A 147 1.71 2.42 -1.35
C ASN A 147 0.68 3.27 -0.64
N THR A 148 -0.59 2.98 -0.84
CA THR A 148 -1.71 3.69 -0.20
C THR A 148 -2.86 2.73 0.04
N HIS A 149 -3.84 3.12 0.88
CA HIS A 149 -4.95 2.24 1.17
C HIS A 149 -6.00 2.21 0.05
N ALA A 150 -6.47 3.37 -0.41
CA ALA A 150 -7.56 3.50 -1.37
C ALA A 150 -7.12 4.24 -2.64
N TYR A 151 -7.09 3.54 -3.77
CA TYR A 151 -6.68 4.12 -5.07
C TYR A 151 -7.38 3.47 -6.27
N MET A 152 -7.33 2.13 -6.39
CA MET A 152 -7.97 1.39 -7.47
C MET A 152 -9.37 0.92 -7.08
N TYR A 153 -10.24 0.72 -8.07
CA TYR A 153 -11.52 0.02 -7.93
C TYR A 153 -11.45 -1.39 -8.53
N SER A 154 -12.44 -2.23 -8.21
CA SER A 154 -12.39 -3.67 -8.54
C SER A 154 -12.84 -4.01 -9.96
N ASP A 155 -13.15 -3.02 -10.77
CA ASP A 155 -13.49 -3.12 -12.20
C ASP A 155 -12.34 -2.70 -13.12
N ASP A 156 -11.11 -2.68 -12.59
CA ASP A 156 -9.90 -2.30 -13.28
C ASP A 156 -9.82 -0.78 -13.62
N THR A 157 -10.57 0.06 -12.87
CA THR A 157 -10.48 1.53 -12.93
C THR A 157 -9.84 2.11 -11.67
N ARG A 158 -9.49 3.39 -11.66
CA ARG A 158 -9.19 4.12 -10.43
C ARG A 158 -10.50 4.53 -9.74
N MET A 159 -10.45 4.63 -8.41
CA MET A 159 -11.58 5.15 -7.64
C MET A 159 -11.90 6.58 -8.06
N GLY A 160 -13.12 6.80 -8.52
CA GLY A 160 -13.60 8.08 -9.05
C GLY A 160 -15.02 8.43 -8.59
N GLU A 161 -15.53 9.54 -9.08
CA GLU A 161 -16.89 9.98 -8.77
C GLU A 161 -17.92 8.88 -9.10
N GLY A 162 -18.89 8.66 -8.21
CA GLY A 162 -19.90 7.61 -8.34
C GLY A 162 -19.55 6.31 -7.60
N ASP A 163 -18.28 6.01 -7.38
CA ASP A 163 -17.84 4.77 -6.73
C ASP A 163 -18.30 4.69 -5.26
N ARG A 164 -18.39 3.45 -4.77
CA ARG A 164 -18.59 3.19 -3.33
C ARG A 164 -17.25 3.32 -2.61
N TRP A 165 -17.32 3.52 -1.30
CA TRP A 165 -16.16 3.57 -0.39
C TRP A 165 -15.12 4.66 -0.71
N LEU A 166 -15.50 5.71 -1.45
CA LEU A 166 -14.63 6.86 -1.68
C LEU A 166 -14.21 7.51 -0.36
N PRO A 167 -12.96 7.98 -0.21
CA PRO A 167 -12.53 8.72 0.98
C PRO A 167 -13.42 9.90 1.32
N GLN A 168 -14.00 10.57 0.32
CA GLN A 168 -14.94 11.67 0.46
C GLN A 168 -16.27 11.29 1.14
N LYS A 169 -16.61 10.01 1.20
CA LYS A 169 -17.85 9.52 1.84
C LYS A 169 -17.70 9.23 3.34
N TYR A 170 -16.48 9.34 3.86
CA TYR A 170 -16.19 9.22 5.30
C TYR A 170 -16.21 10.59 5.97
N GLY A 171 -16.16 10.63 7.32
CA GLY A 171 -16.20 11.88 8.06
C GLY A 171 -15.08 12.86 7.70
N LEU A 172 -13.87 12.33 7.43
CA LEU A 172 -12.73 13.11 6.96
C LEU A 172 -12.91 13.70 5.55
N GLY A 173 -13.90 13.25 4.80
CA GLY A 173 -14.27 13.83 3.51
C GLY A 173 -14.84 15.25 3.57
N LYS A 174 -15.11 15.75 4.78
CA LYS A 174 -15.52 17.15 5.03
C LYS A 174 -14.34 18.12 5.04
N ASP A 175 -13.12 17.62 5.11
CA ASP A 175 -11.91 18.44 5.09
C ASP A 175 -11.79 19.16 3.73
N THR A 176 -11.32 20.40 3.76
CA THR A 176 -11.25 21.30 2.60
C THR A 176 -9.85 21.90 2.41
N GLY A 177 -9.61 22.54 1.28
CA GLY A 177 -8.34 23.20 0.99
C GLY A 177 -7.18 22.21 0.94
N GLU A 178 -6.10 22.52 1.63
CA GLU A 178 -4.90 21.69 1.72
C GLU A 178 -5.14 20.36 2.43
N ASN A 179 -6.16 20.28 3.29
CA ASN A 179 -6.56 19.08 3.99
C ASN A 179 -7.61 18.25 3.24
N ALA A 180 -8.11 18.71 2.10
CA ALA A 180 -9.07 17.97 1.30
C ALA A 180 -8.56 16.58 0.94
N VAL A 181 -9.41 15.57 1.13
CA VAL A 181 -9.08 14.18 0.77
C VAL A 181 -9.09 13.98 -0.74
N ASN A 182 -8.23 13.09 -1.21
CA ASN A 182 -8.14 12.74 -2.62
C ASN A 182 -8.46 11.26 -2.84
N ASN A 183 -9.28 10.98 -3.87
CA ASN A 183 -9.54 9.64 -4.38
C ASN A 183 -8.49 9.22 -5.43
N GLY A 184 -8.66 8.05 -6.04
CA GLY A 184 -7.70 7.51 -6.99
C GLY A 184 -7.49 8.39 -8.23
N GLU A 185 -8.57 8.94 -8.82
CA GLU A 185 -8.46 9.83 -9.98
C GLU A 185 -7.77 11.15 -9.61
N GLN A 186 -8.09 11.73 -8.46
CA GLN A 186 -7.44 12.95 -7.99
C GLN A 186 -5.96 12.73 -7.66
N MET A 187 -5.60 11.57 -7.11
CA MET A 187 -4.19 11.19 -6.91
C MET A 187 -3.47 11.01 -8.24
N TRP A 188 -4.13 10.44 -9.24
CA TRP A 188 -3.59 10.33 -10.59
C TRP A 188 -3.27 11.71 -11.16
N ASP A 189 -4.25 12.60 -11.15
CA ASP A 189 -4.15 13.94 -11.73
C ASP A 189 -3.14 14.84 -11.03
N LYS A 190 -3.02 14.73 -9.70
CA LYS A 190 -2.18 15.62 -8.89
C LYS A 190 -0.75 15.11 -8.68
N LEU A 191 -0.54 13.78 -8.73
CA LEU A 191 0.74 13.18 -8.39
C LEU A 191 1.19 12.13 -9.41
N VAL A 192 0.38 11.09 -9.64
CA VAL A 192 0.88 9.86 -10.27
C VAL A 192 1.24 10.08 -11.74
N SER A 193 0.42 10.82 -12.50
CA SER A 193 0.69 11.12 -13.91
C SER A 193 1.84 12.10 -14.13
N LYS A 194 2.19 12.90 -13.09
CA LYS A 194 3.07 14.08 -13.19
C LYS A 194 4.56 13.75 -13.25
N TYR A 195 4.97 12.56 -12.90
CA TYR A 195 6.39 12.24 -12.75
C TYR A 195 6.77 10.98 -13.56
N PRO A 196 7.82 11.07 -14.42
CA PRO A 196 8.19 9.97 -15.33
C PRO A 196 8.75 8.74 -14.64
N ASN A 197 9.16 8.87 -13.38
CA ASN A 197 9.80 7.82 -12.59
C ASN A 197 8.82 7.10 -11.64
N ILE A 198 7.55 7.50 -11.57
CA ILE A 198 6.51 6.72 -10.88
C ILE A 198 6.16 5.52 -11.73
N LEU A 199 6.36 4.33 -11.18
CA LEU A 199 6.22 3.07 -11.90
C LEU A 199 5.05 2.21 -11.39
N PHE A 200 4.84 2.18 -10.07
CA PHE A 200 3.80 1.36 -9.46
C PHE A 200 2.93 2.14 -8.49
N VAL A 201 1.64 1.77 -8.45
CA VAL A 201 0.73 2.13 -7.35
C VAL A 201 0.07 0.85 -6.84
N PHE A 202 0.19 0.60 -5.54
CA PHE A 202 -0.43 -0.53 -4.86
C PHE A 202 -1.48 -0.04 -3.87
N SER A 203 -2.64 -0.68 -3.86
CA SER A 203 -3.75 -0.33 -2.97
C SER A 203 -4.56 -1.55 -2.52
N GLY A 204 -5.35 -1.35 -1.46
CA GLY A 204 -6.29 -2.28 -0.88
C GLY A 204 -7.73 -1.73 -0.88
N HIS A 205 -8.41 -1.76 0.28
CA HIS A 205 -9.67 -1.10 0.60
C HIS A 205 -10.91 -1.68 -0.08
N VAL A 206 -10.94 -1.74 -1.40
CA VAL A 206 -12.15 -2.07 -2.17
C VAL A 206 -12.50 -3.54 -2.04
N LEU A 207 -13.76 -3.81 -1.71
CA LEU A 207 -14.32 -5.17 -1.58
C LEU A 207 -14.62 -5.77 -2.98
N ASN A 208 -15.81 -6.29 -3.21
CA ASN A 208 -16.23 -6.99 -4.44
C ASN A 208 -15.28 -8.16 -4.75
N SER A 209 -14.54 -8.11 -5.87
CA SER A 209 -13.50 -9.12 -6.19
C SER A 209 -12.22 -8.94 -5.39
N GLY A 210 -12.00 -7.77 -4.78
CA GLY A 210 -10.78 -7.41 -4.07
C GLY A 210 -9.54 -7.27 -4.93
N VAL A 211 -9.66 -7.38 -6.25
CA VAL A 211 -8.55 -7.29 -7.18
C VAL A 211 -8.90 -6.42 -8.38
N GLY A 212 -7.92 -5.67 -8.86
CA GLY A 212 -8.02 -4.83 -10.05
C GLY A 212 -6.62 -4.49 -10.57
N THR A 213 -6.51 -4.24 -11.88
CA THR A 213 -5.25 -3.96 -12.55
C THR A 213 -5.45 -2.98 -13.68
N LEU A 214 -4.67 -1.90 -13.70
CA LEU A 214 -4.74 -0.87 -14.74
C LEU A 214 -3.33 -0.43 -15.13
N VAL A 215 -3.09 -0.29 -16.43
CA VAL A 215 -1.87 0.35 -16.94
C VAL A 215 -2.28 1.65 -17.62
N SER A 216 -1.72 2.77 -17.15
CA SER A 216 -2.00 4.09 -17.70
C SER A 216 -0.71 4.75 -18.19
N ILE A 217 -0.86 5.69 -19.11
CA ILE A 217 0.25 6.50 -19.63
C ILE A 217 0.24 7.84 -18.87
N GLY A 218 1.34 8.15 -18.19
CA GLY A 218 1.56 9.43 -17.52
C GLY A 218 1.86 10.57 -18.50
N ASP A 219 1.91 11.78 -17.98
CA ASP A 219 2.10 13.02 -18.77
C ASP A 219 3.43 13.04 -19.57
N HIS A 220 4.38 12.20 -19.16
CA HIS A 220 5.69 12.06 -19.83
C HIS A 220 5.79 10.83 -20.74
N GLY A 221 4.67 10.16 -21.04
CA GLY A 221 4.64 8.95 -21.86
C GLY A 221 5.08 7.67 -21.14
N ASN A 222 5.38 7.75 -19.86
CA ASN A 222 5.74 6.60 -19.02
C ASN A 222 4.51 5.75 -18.70
N LYS A 223 4.69 4.43 -18.65
CA LYS A 223 3.66 3.51 -18.15
C LYS A 223 3.68 3.44 -16.64
N VAL A 224 2.50 3.53 -16.03
CA VAL A 224 2.30 3.31 -14.59
C VAL A 224 1.41 2.08 -14.40
N PHE A 225 1.91 1.11 -13.61
CA PHE A 225 1.23 -0.15 -13.30
C PHE A 225 0.53 -0.03 -11.95
N GLN A 226 -0.80 -0.08 -11.97
CA GLN A 226 -1.66 0.19 -10.83
C GLN A 226 -2.39 -1.10 -10.43
N MET A 227 -2.35 -1.47 -9.16
CA MET A 227 -2.90 -2.76 -8.70
C MET A 227 -3.66 -2.60 -7.38
N LEU A 228 -4.86 -3.21 -7.36
CA LEU A 228 -5.65 -3.48 -6.16
C LEU A 228 -5.40 -4.91 -5.72
N ALA A 229 -5.14 -5.11 -4.44
CA ALA A 229 -5.12 -6.44 -3.80
C ALA A 229 -5.69 -6.35 -2.39
N ASN A 230 -6.92 -6.82 -2.21
CA ASN A 230 -7.62 -6.87 -0.95
C ASN A 230 -8.23 -8.27 -0.75
N PHE A 231 -7.92 -8.91 0.38
CA PHE A 231 -8.37 -10.26 0.70
C PHE A 231 -9.03 -10.34 2.09
N GLN A 232 -9.50 -9.20 2.60
CA GLN A 232 -10.18 -9.10 3.89
C GLN A 232 -11.59 -9.70 3.87
N ASP A 233 -12.25 -9.70 5.04
CA ASP A 233 -13.67 -10.04 5.14
C ASP A 233 -14.52 -9.13 4.23
N GLY A 234 -15.60 -9.68 3.68
CA GLY A 234 -16.47 -9.00 2.72
C GLY A 234 -16.01 -9.07 1.27
N VAL A 235 -14.76 -9.46 0.98
CA VAL A 235 -14.30 -9.74 -0.39
C VAL A 235 -14.78 -11.12 -0.83
N LYS A 236 -15.29 -11.21 -2.06
CA LYS A 236 -15.80 -12.47 -2.64
C LYS A 236 -14.72 -13.57 -2.64
N GLY A 237 -15.08 -14.72 -2.07
CA GLY A 237 -14.21 -15.89 -2.06
C GLY A 237 -13.10 -15.87 -1.00
N THR A 238 -13.18 -14.98 0.00
CA THR A 238 -12.20 -14.92 1.09
C THR A 238 -12.61 -15.66 2.36
N ASN A 239 -13.76 -16.35 2.36
CA ASN A 239 -14.26 -17.08 3.52
C ASN A 239 -14.17 -16.25 4.82
N ARG A 240 -14.80 -15.08 4.83
CA ARG A 240 -14.77 -14.11 5.94
C ARG A 240 -13.36 -13.69 6.35
N GLY A 241 -12.47 -13.46 5.36
CA GLY A 241 -11.09 -13.05 5.61
C GLY A 241 -10.16 -14.17 6.10
N GLN A 242 -10.64 -15.43 6.15
CA GLN A 242 -9.88 -16.57 6.66
C GLN A 242 -8.94 -17.22 5.65
N THR A 243 -8.52 -16.49 4.63
CA THR A 243 -7.70 -17.05 3.55
C THR A 243 -6.24 -16.61 3.58
N GLY A 244 -5.95 -15.43 4.12
CA GLY A 244 -4.58 -14.94 4.29
C GLY A 244 -3.80 -14.80 2.98
N PHE A 245 -4.45 -14.48 1.86
CA PHE A 245 -3.75 -14.25 0.60
C PHE A 245 -2.89 -12.98 0.66
N LEU A 246 -1.74 -13.04 0.01
CA LEU A 246 -0.85 -11.93 -0.27
C LEU A 246 -0.47 -11.93 -1.76
N ARG A 247 0.02 -10.79 -2.24
CA ARG A 247 0.48 -10.67 -3.62
C ARG A 247 2.00 -10.64 -3.67
N ILE A 248 2.58 -11.47 -4.52
CA ILE A 248 4.01 -11.53 -4.81
C ILE A 248 4.21 -10.81 -6.14
N VAL A 249 5.03 -9.75 -6.13
CA VAL A 249 5.40 -8.98 -7.32
C VAL A 249 6.88 -9.23 -7.59
N ASP A 250 7.17 -10.00 -8.61
CA ASP A 250 8.52 -10.39 -9.02
C ASP A 250 8.95 -9.52 -10.22
N ILE A 251 10.01 -8.73 -10.03
CA ILE A 251 10.50 -7.74 -10.99
C ILE A 251 11.79 -8.24 -11.63
N ASP A 252 11.73 -8.63 -12.89
CA ASP A 252 12.90 -8.99 -13.70
C ASP A 252 13.30 -7.82 -14.61
N VAL A 253 14.26 -7.02 -14.12
CA VAL A 253 14.76 -5.83 -14.83
C VAL A 253 15.40 -6.18 -16.17
N LYS A 254 16.13 -7.32 -16.23
CA LYS A 254 16.83 -7.76 -17.45
C LYS A 254 15.85 -8.18 -18.54
N LYS A 255 14.76 -8.85 -18.16
CA LYS A 255 13.70 -9.26 -19.09
C LYS A 255 12.67 -8.16 -19.32
N GLN A 256 12.76 -7.04 -18.63
CA GLN A 256 11.73 -5.99 -18.66
C GLN A 256 10.33 -6.54 -18.34
N GLN A 257 10.26 -7.41 -17.35
CA GLN A 257 9.06 -8.15 -16.99
C GLN A 257 8.71 -7.96 -15.51
N VAL A 258 7.41 -7.87 -15.22
CA VAL A 258 6.86 -7.94 -13.86
C VAL A 258 5.87 -9.08 -13.80
N ARG A 259 6.12 -10.05 -12.94
CA ARG A 259 5.23 -11.20 -12.71
C ARG A 259 4.50 -11.02 -11.40
N VAL A 260 3.21 -11.27 -11.43
CA VAL A 260 2.34 -11.16 -10.25
C VAL A 260 1.70 -12.51 -9.97
N LYS A 261 1.77 -12.91 -8.69
CA LYS A 261 1.15 -14.12 -8.16
C LYS A 261 0.43 -13.80 -6.87
N THR A 262 -0.65 -14.50 -6.59
CA THR A 262 -1.38 -14.40 -5.33
C THR A 262 -1.29 -15.74 -4.61
N TYR A 263 -0.77 -15.71 -3.39
CA TYR A 263 -0.47 -16.88 -2.58
C TYR A 263 -1.01 -16.70 -1.16
N SER A 264 -1.48 -17.77 -0.57
CA SER A 264 -1.83 -17.85 0.85
C SER A 264 -0.82 -18.70 1.60
N PRO A 265 0.01 -18.13 2.47
CA PRO A 265 0.86 -18.92 3.37
C PRO A 265 0.05 -19.76 4.35
N TYR A 266 -1.12 -19.28 4.75
CA TYR A 266 -2.01 -19.96 5.68
C TYR A 266 -2.64 -21.22 5.07
N LEU A 267 -3.18 -21.11 3.84
CA LEU A 267 -3.78 -22.24 3.11
C LEU A 267 -2.77 -23.06 2.30
N LYS A 268 -1.55 -22.51 2.08
CA LYS A 268 -0.52 -23.07 1.19
C LYS A 268 -0.99 -23.21 -0.27
N GLU A 269 -1.78 -22.26 -0.75
CA GLU A 269 -2.42 -22.30 -2.05
C GLU A 269 -2.14 -21.04 -2.88
N TYR A 270 -2.09 -21.21 -4.20
CA TYR A 270 -2.07 -20.11 -5.18
C TYR A 270 -3.45 -19.89 -5.79
N LYS A 271 -3.81 -18.63 -6.01
CA LYS A 271 -4.89 -18.29 -6.93
C LYS A 271 -4.36 -18.31 -8.36
N ASN A 272 -4.99 -19.05 -9.27
CA ASN A 272 -4.50 -19.28 -10.63
C ASN A 272 -5.34 -18.58 -11.72
N ASP A 273 -6.40 -17.85 -11.36
CA ASP A 273 -7.16 -17.07 -12.31
C ASP A 273 -6.36 -15.86 -12.82
N VAL A 274 -6.78 -15.33 -13.97
CA VAL A 274 -6.06 -14.24 -14.68
C VAL A 274 -5.94 -12.92 -13.91
N LYS A 275 -6.78 -12.68 -12.93
CA LYS A 275 -6.69 -11.47 -12.07
C LYS A 275 -5.71 -11.65 -10.92
N ASN A 276 -5.32 -12.87 -10.62
CA ASN A 276 -4.44 -13.24 -9.51
C ASN A 276 -3.07 -13.76 -9.94
N LYS A 277 -2.91 -14.16 -11.22
CA LYS A 277 -1.66 -14.62 -11.79
C LYS A 277 -1.51 -14.09 -13.21
N PHE A 278 -0.62 -13.12 -13.39
CA PHE A 278 -0.40 -12.42 -14.65
C PHE A 278 1.01 -11.83 -14.74
N SER A 279 1.38 -11.29 -15.92
CA SER A 279 2.63 -10.55 -16.11
C SER A 279 2.42 -9.29 -16.94
N PHE A 280 3.33 -8.33 -16.74
CA PHE A 280 3.53 -7.19 -17.63
C PHE A 280 4.84 -7.38 -18.36
N GLU A 281 4.81 -7.19 -19.67
CA GLU A 281 5.96 -7.29 -20.55
C GLU A 281 6.37 -5.89 -21.06
N GLY A 282 7.64 -5.71 -21.43
CA GLY A 282 8.16 -4.46 -21.94
C GLY A 282 8.11 -3.32 -20.92
N VAL A 283 8.35 -3.64 -19.65
CA VAL A 283 8.38 -2.64 -18.58
C VAL A 283 9.68 -1.85 -18.66
N ASN A 284 9.58 -0.54 -18.81
CA ASN A 284 10.76 0.33 -18.91
C ASN A 284 11.31 0.67 -17.50
N PHE A 285 12.46 0.13 -17.19
CA PHE A 285 13.20 0.42 -15.95
C PHE A 285 14.37 1.42 -16.14
N LYS A 286 14.50 2.00 -17.34
CA LYS A 286 15.53 3.01 -17.64
C LYS A 286 15.12 4.39 -17.18
#